data_865bc77763c57a8e5577fde6e82a9b92
#
_entry.id   865bc77763c57a8e5577fde6e82a9b92
#
_cell.length_a   1.000
_cell.length_b   1.000
_cell.length_c   1.000
_cell.angle_alpha   90.00
_cell.angle_beta   90.00
_cell.angle_gamma   90.00
#
_symmetry.space_group_name_H-M   'P 1'
#
loop_
_entity.id
_entity.type
_entity.pdbx_description
1 polymer ?
#
loop_
_entity_poly.entity_id
_entity_poly.type
_entity_poly.pdbx_seq_one_letter_code
_entity_poly.pdbx_strand_id
1 'polypeptide(L)'
;MTPRALVAARALAEHRQRQRPASPAELGRRVVLNYRVTPAVALISDALLDAITQPDRRVIITCPPRESKSTTVAVVGTLFALMNNPDERVILASYADSLAWEHSRTARALVEEHHDVLGFRLSADKTSAARWAVAGRSGGLLAVGITSGVTGFGAGLLLVDDATKNAAEADSAASRARVLAEFRATLMTRVHPGGSVVIIGTRWHETDLIGSLLREEPDRWRHINIPAVAEAGIPDALGRLPGAAMTSALGRTRDQFTDLRRSVGERAWYALFQGVPSSPEGGLIKQDWLDHWRLPAAPPHPVRTVVAVDPADSGERDAAGIIAATLAANGRVHLIADATGKMTSDEWARAAIALALDVGASEIHVEAFASGATYVRIVREALARSEGARHISVRGWPPKGHPRKGDAVTRSAAMLQALETGRCVIAGNLPDFETAAVRWQAGQHQPDCIAAAVIAFDVLAPVAGGQTTIVGPWHRPQSQPPEWMTRRILNGRTSPDQLTTAAPHRSYLSRSVKPSGYDPLAYPRPTLRPVLT
;
A
#
# COMPACT_ATOMS: atom_id res chain seq x y z
N MET A 1 -33.61 -34.31 42.74
CA MET A 1 -32.35 -33.88 43.41
C MET A 1 -32.67 -33.52 44.85
N THR A 2 -31.89 -34.00 45.83
CA THR A 2 -32.05 -33.62 47.22
C THR A 2 -31.63 -32.15 47.45
N PRO A 3 -32.19 -31.43 48.45
CA PRO A 3 -31.80 -30.05 48.77
C PRO A 3 -30.26 -29.87 48.93
N ARG A 4 -29.57 -30.86 49.53
CA ARG A 4 -28.11 -30.86 49.67
C ARG A 4 -27.39 -30.97 48.32
N ALA A 5 -27.90 -31.75 47.37
CA ALA A 5 -27.34 -31.86 46.02
C ALA A 5 -27.50 -30.56 45.24
N LEU A 6 -28.58 -29.81 45.44
CA LEU A 6 -28.82 -28.50 44.84
C LEU A 6 -27.85 -27.43 45.35
N VAL A 7 -27.63 -27.40 46.66
CA VAL A 7 -26.67 -26.49 47.32
C VAL A 7 -25.24 -26.79 46.86
N ALA A 8 -24.85 -28.08 46.82
CA ALA A 8 -23.53 -28.48 46.33
C ALA A 8 -23.32 -28.14 44.83
N ALA A 9 -24.33 -28.37 43.99
CA ALA A 9 -24.29 -28.01 42.59
C ALA A 9 -24.18 -26.49 42.38
N ARG A 10 -24.87 -25.68 43.19
CA ARG A 10 -24.81 -24.22 43.18
C ARG A 10 -23.43 -23.71 43.62
N ALA A 11 -22.90 -24.24 44.72
CA ALA A 11 -21.57 -23.90 45.23
C ALA A 11 -20.46 -24.28 44.22
N LEU A 12 -20.57 -25.42 43.55
CA LEU A 12 -19.67 -25.85 42.49
C LEU A 12 -19.78 -24.95 41.25
N ALA A 13 -21.00 -24.56 40.87
CA ALA A 13 -21.21 -23.62 39.78
C ALA A 13 -20.61 -22.24 40.06
N GLU A 14 -20.82 -21.70 41.27
CA GLU A 14 -20.24 -20.46 41.74
C GLU A 14 -18.71 -20.52 41.82
N HIS A 15 -18.16 -21.64 42.29
CA HIS A 15 -16.70 -21.87 42.31
C HIS A 15 -16.12 -21.93 40.89
N ARG A 16 -16.75 -22.64 39.97
CA ARG A 16 -16.36 -22.69 38.56
C ARG A 16 -16.48 -21.32 37.88
N GLN A 17 -17.49 -20.54 38.21
CA GLN A 17 -17.70 -19.18 37.68
C GLN A 17 -16.61 -18.23 38.18
N ARG A 18 -16.16 -18.32 39.44
CA ARG A 18 -15.03 -17.56 40.01
C ARG A 18 -13.68 -17.95 39.41
N GLN A 19 -13.55 -19.15 38.85
CA GLN A 19 -12.34 -19.62 38.17
C GLN A 19 -12.31 -19.34 36.66
N ARG A 20 -13.42 -18.82 36.09
CA ARG A 20 -13.45 -18.47 34.66
C ARG A 20 -12.52 -17.32 34.39
N PRO A 21 -11.72 -17.37 33.27
CA PRO A 21 -10.95 -16.23 32.81
C PRO A 21 -11.82 -14.99 32.64
N ALA A 22 -11.41 -13.86 33.22
CA ALA A 22 -12.18 -12.63 33.17
C ALA A 22 -11.96 -11.84 31.86
N SER A 23 -10.92 -12.18 31.09
CA SER A 23 -10.60 -11.51 29.83
C SER A 23 -10.02 -12.49 28.79
N PRO A 24 -10.05 -12.14 27.49
CA PRO A 24 -9.35 -12.90 26.46
C PRO A 24 -7.86 -13.10 26.77
N ALA A 25 -7.18 -12.09 27.29
CA ALA A 25 -5.75 -12.21 27.65
C ALA A 25 -5.52 -13.23 28.77
N GLU A 26 -6.40 -13.28 29.77
CA GLU A 26 -6.31 -14.28 30.84
C GLU A 26 -6.61 -15.70 30.30
N LEU A 27 -7.61 -15.85 29.44
CA LEU A 27 -7.87 -17.11 28.75
C LEU A 27 -6.65 -17.55 27.95
N GLY A 28 -6.06 -16.65 27.13
CA GLY A 28 -4.88 -16.93 26.32
C GLY A 28 -3.72 -17.47 27.16
N ARG A 29 -3.45 -16.91 28.33
CA ARG A 29 -2.41 -17.41 29.26
C ARG A 29 -2.67 -18.84 29.75
N ARG A 30 -3.93 -19.24 29.85
CA ARG A 30 -4.30 -20.56 30.38
C ARG A 30 -4.27 -21.66 29.33
N VAL A 31 -4.57 -21.30 28.07
CA VAL A 31 -4.80 -22.32 27.01
C VAL A 31 -3.78 -22.26 25.87
N VAL A 32 -3.04 -21.17 25.72
CA VAL A 32 -2.06 -21.04 24.64
C VAL A 32 -0.63 -21.09 25.18
N LEU A 33 0.15 -22.03 24.71
CA LEU A 33 1.54 -22.20 25.13
C LEU A 33 2.37 -20.94 24.79
N ASN A 34 3.19 -20.50 25.77
CA ASN A 34 4.06 -19.31 25.65
C ASN A 34 3.32 -17.98 25.32
N TYR A 35 2.02 -17.89 25.62
CA TYR A 35 1.27 -16.68 25.37
C TYR A 35 1.71 -15.55 26.28
N ARG A 36 2.25 -14.47 25.67
CA ARG A 36 2.73 -13.28 26.39
C ARG A 36 1.70 -12.15 26.32
N VAL A 37 1.29 -11.66 27.47
CA VAL A 37 0.43 -10.47 27.55
C VAL A 37 1.31 -9.24 27.59
N THR A 38 1.59 -8.68 26.41
CA THR A 38 2.23 -7.37 26.25
C THR A 38 1.16 -6.26 26.39
N PRO A 39 1.56 -4.98 26.57
CA PRO A 39 0.59 -3.87 26.55
C PRO A 39 -0.31 -3.85 25.30
N ALA A 40 0.25 -4.20 24.14
CA ALA A 40 -0.52 -4.34 22.91
C ALA A 40 -1.57 -5.46 23.00
N VAL A 41 -1.18 -6.64 23.45
CA VAL A 41 -2.09 -7.79 23.65
C VAL A 41 -3.17 -7.48 24.69
N ALA A 42 -2.83 -6.77 25.77
CA ALA A 42 -3.79 -6.34 26.77
C ALA A 42 -4.84 -5.40 26.17
N LEU A 43 -4.41 -4.39 25.41
CA LEU A 43 -5.31 -3.44 24.73
C LEU A 43 -6.22 -4.14 23.70
N ILE A 44 -5.69 -5.09 22.92
CA ILE A 44 -6.48 -5.94 22.00
C ILE A 44 -7.49 -6.77 22.78
N SER A 45 -7.07 -7.36 23.89
CA SER A 45 -7.96 -8.14 24.78
C SER A 45 -9.12 -7.32 25.34
N ASP A 46 -8.86 -6.09 25.79
CA ASP A 46 -9.88 -5.19 26.32
C ASP A 46 -10.89 -4.80 25.22
N ALA A 47 -10.41 -4.53 24.01
CA ALA A 47 -11.27 -4.25 22.87
C ALA A 47 -12.15 -5.45 22.48
N LEU A 48 -11.59 -6.67 22.54
CA LEU A 48 -12.35 -7.92 22.33
C LEU A 48 -13.38 -8.15 23.44
N LEU A 49 -13.01 -7.95 24.70
CA LEU A 49 -13.91 -8.07 25.83
C LEU A 49 -15.12 -7.15 25.65
N ASP A 50 -14.88 -5.87 25.32
CA ASP A 50 -15.95 -4.92 25.02
C ASP A 50 -16.83 -5.40 23.84
N ALA A 51 -16.24 -5.85 22.73
CA ALA A 51 -16.96 -6.31 21.57
C ALA A 51 -17.78 -7.60 21.81
N ILE A 52 -17.34 -8.47 22.72
CA ILE A 52 -18.03 -9.72 23.06
C ILE A 52 -19.13 -9.50 24.09
N THR A 53 -18.94 -8.55 25.02
CA THR A 53 -19.87 -8.34 26.13
C THR A 53 -20.87 -7.21 25.90
N GLN A 54 -20.57 -6.27 24.99
CA GLN A 54 -21.44 -5.15 24.65
C GLN A 54 -21.96 -5.27 23.22
N PRO A 55 -23.21 -4.90 22.97
CA PRO A 55 -23.80 -5.00 21.65
C PRO A 55 -23.24 -3.94 20.68
N ASP A 56 -23.32 -4.25 19.39
CA ASP A 56 -23.13 -3.32 18.26
C ASP A 56 -21.76 -2.62 18.21
N ARG A 57 -20.72 -3.30 18.70
CA ARG A 57 -19.35 -2.76 18.63
C ARG A 57 -18.76 -2.92 17.22
N ARG A 58 -18.09 -1.86 16.76
CA ARG A 58 -17.35 -1.79 15.49
C ARG A 58 -15.93 -1.37 15.81
N VAL A 59 -15.00 -2.31 15.78
CA VAL A 59 -13.61 -2.09 16.19
C VAL A 59 -12.67 -2.45 15.06
N ILE A 60 -11.75 -1.55 14.77
CA ILE A 60 -10.61 -1.78 13.86
C ILE A 60 -9.33 -1.69 14.67
N ILE A 61 -8.47 -2.69 14.54
CA ILE A 61 -7.18 -2.77 15.24
C ILE A 61 -6.08 -2.91 14.21
N THR A 62 -5.12 -2.00 14.22
CA THR A 62 -3.91 -2.07 13.40
C THR A 62 -2.70 -2.30 14.28
N CYS A 63 -1.94 -3.36 14.00
CA CYS A 63 -0.83 -3.80 14.83
C CYS A 63 0.23 -4.46 13.95
N PRO A 64 1.53 -4.32 14.26
CA PRO A 64 2.62 -4.92 13.49
C PRO A 64 2.49 -6.44 13.34
N PRO A 65 3.10 -7.02 12.30
CA PRO A 65 3.08 -8.46 12.10
C PRO A 65 3.86 -9.19 13.20
N ARG A 66 3.37 -10.38 13.57
CA ARG A 66 3.95 -11.29 14.58
C ARG A 66 3.95 -10.75 16.02
N GLU A 67 3.02 -9.87 16.36
CA GLU A 67 2.81 -9.38 17.73
C GLU A 67 1.59 -10.05 18.41
N SER A 68 1.35 -11.33 18.10
CA SER A 68 0.27 -12.18 18.65
C SER A 68 -1.16 -11.70 18.34
N LYS A 69 -1.33 -10.79 17.36
CA LYS A 69 -2.63 -10.22 17.00
C LYS A 69 -3.66 -11.28 16.57
N SER A 70 -3.30 -12.14 15.60
CA SER A 70 -4.18 -13.18 15.06
C SER A 70 -4.50 -14.25 16.11
N THR A 71 -3.51 -14.69 16.90
CA THR A 71 -3.73 -15.62 18.01
C THR A 71 -4.73 -15.05 19.02
N THR A 72 -4.61 -13.76 19.36
CA THR A 72 -5.49 -13.09 20.33
C THR A 72 -6.90 -12.91 19.78
N VAL A 73 -7.06 -12.43 18.54
CA VAL A 73 -8.38 -12.14 17.96
C VAL A 73 -9.05 -13.39 17.39
N ALA A 74 -8.38 -14.07 16.46
CA ALA A 74 -9.00 -15.17 15.73
C ALA A 74 -9.16 -16.44 16.58
N VAL A 75 -8.18 -16.77 17.42
CA VAL A 75 -8.22 -17.99 18.23
C VAL A 75 -8.83 -17.72 19.60
N VAL A 76 -8.15 -16.90 20.42
CA VAL A 76 -8.57 -16.66 21.81
C VAL A 76 -9.90 -15.91 21.86
N GLY A 77 -10.12 -14.92 20.96
CA GLY A 77 -11.38 -14.18 20.87
C GLY A 77 -12.57 -15.10 20.55
N THR A 78 -12.40 -16.03 19.60
CA THR A 78 -13.42 -17.07 19.30
C THR A 78 -13.74 -17.92 20.52
N LEU A 79 -12.69 -18.45 21.19
CA LEU A 79 -12.87 -19.30 22.37
C LEU A 79 -13.50 -18.55 23.54
N PHE A 80 -13.13 -17.30 23.76
CA PHE A 80 -13.67 -16.47 24.82
C PHE A 80 -15.15 -16.11 24.56
N ALA A 81 -15.52 -15.82 23.32
CA ALA A 81 -16.92 -15.58 22.95
C ALA A 81 -17.80 -16.80 23.24
N LEU A 82 -17.36 -18.00 22.82
CA LEU A 82 -18.08 -19.25 23.05
C LEU A 82 -18.04 -19.72 24.52
N MET A 83 -17.02 -19.38 25.27
CA MET A 83 -16.96 -19.58 26.70
C MET A 83 -17.99 -18.71 27.43
N ASN A 84 -18.16 -17.46 27.03
CA ASN A 84 -19.16 -16.54 27.61
C ASN A 84 -20.56 -16.92 27.20
N ASN A 85 -20.79 -17.19 25.94
CA ASN A 85 -22.06 -17.62 25.40
C ASN A 85 -21.89 -18.84 24.49
N PRO A 86 -22.12 -20.07 24.96
CA PRO A 86 -21.99 -21.29 24.16
C PRO A 86 -22.97 -21.37 22.97
N ASP A 87 -24.00 -20.53 22.94
CA ASP A 87 -24.94 -20.41 21.85
C ASP A 87 -24.54 -19.30 20.83
N GLU A 88 -23.39 -18.60 21.06
CA GLU A 88 -22.89 -17.58 20.17
C GLU A 88 -22.43 -18.16 18.83
N ARG A 89 -22.73 -17.45 17.75
CA ARG A 89 -22.31 -17.81 16.41
C ARG A 89 -21.24 -16.84 15.94
N VAL A 90 -20.06 -17.37 15.71
CA VAL A 90 -18.88 -16.57 15.30
C VAL A 90 -18.57 -16.84 13.83
N ILE A 91 -18.38 -15.78 13.05
CA ILE A 91 -17.75 -15.84 11.73
C ILE A 91 -16.31 -15.35 11.88
N LEU A 92 -15.35 -16.15 11.44
CA LEU A 92 -13.94 -15.77 11.30
C LEU A 92 -13.59 -15.67 9.81
N ALA A 93 -13.31 -14.49 9.34
CA ALA A 93 -12.91 -14.22 7.97
C ALA A 93 -11.44 -13.84 7.89
N SER A 94 -10.74 -14.28 6.83
CA SER A 94 -9.36 -13.88 6.51
C SER A 94 -9.23 -13.68 5.01
N TYR A 95 -8.08 -13.22 4.50
CA TYR A 95 -7.87 -13.04 3.05
C TYR A 95 -8.09 -14.33 2.25
N ALA A 96 -7.91 -15.50 2.85
CA ALA A 96 -8.11 -16.82 2.22
C ALA A 96 -8.70 -17.83 3.22
N ASP A 97 -9.45 -18.80 2.70
CA ASP A 97 -9.99 -19.94 3.47
C ASP A 97 -8.90 -20.67 4.24
N SER A 98 -7.74 -20.91 3.63
CA SER A 98 -6.62 -21.65 4.23
C SER A 98 -6.14 -21.02 5.55
N LEU A 99 -6.06 -19.69 5.62
CA LEU A 99 -5.66 -18.98 6.85
C LEU A 99 -6.75 -19.04 7.91
N ALA A 100 -8.00 -18.77 7.53
CA ALA A 100 -9.13 -18.89 8.44
C ALA A 100 -9.25 -20.31 9.03
N TRP A 101 -9.05 -21.34 8.21
CA TRP A 101 -9.06 -22.74 8.65
C TRP A 101 -7.87 -23.10 9.54
N GLU A 102 -6.70 -22.49 9.36
CA GLU A 102 -5.56 -22.67 10.26
C GLU A 102 -5.88 -22.18 11.67
N HIS A 103 -6.44 -20.97 11.80
CA HIS A 103 -6.89 -20.46 13.09
C HIS A 103 -8.02 -21.30 13.69
N SER A 104 -8.96 -21.73 12.87
CA SER A 104 -10.05 -22.62 13.30
C SER A 104 -9.54 -23.96 13.82
N ARG A 105 -8.57 -24.59 13.13
CA ARG A 105 -7.94 -25.85 13.61
C ARG A 105 -7.24 -25.64 14.94
N THR A 106 -6.52 -24.53 15.11
CA THR A 106 -5.87 -24.19 16.37
C THR A 106 -6.91 -24.02 17.49
N ALA A 107 -7.99 -23.27 17.23
CA ALA A 107 -9.07 -23.10 18.22
C ALA A 107 -9.72 -24.44 18.61
N ARG A 108 -9.97 -25.32 17.64
CA ARG A 108 -10.52 -26.68 17.89
C ARG A 108 -9.60 -27.52 18.77
N ALA A 109 -8.30 -27.57 18.46
CA ALA A 109 -7.33 -28.32 19.27
C ALA A 109 -7.33 -27.83 20.72
N LEU A 110 -7.39 -26.52 20.93
CA LEU A 110 -7.49 -25.95 22.27
C LEU A 110 -8.82 -26.28 22.97
N VAL A 111 -9.95 -26.44 22.25
CA VAL A 111 -11.19 -26.94 22.85
C VAL A 111 -11.05 -28.39 23.28
N GLU A 112 -10.42 -29.22 22.49
CA GLU A 112 -10.19 -30.63 22.83
C GLU A 112 -9.29 -30.78 24.07
N GLU A 113 -8.23 -29.97 24.17
CA GLU A 113 -7.25 -30.02 25.26
C GLU A 113 -7.76 -29.34 26.55
N HIS A 114 -8.49 -28.22 26.44
CA HIS A 114 -8.85 -27.33 27.56
C HIS A 114 -10.37 -27.19 27.78
N HIS A 115 -11.17 -28.20 27.41
CA HIS A 115 -12.63 -28.16 27.56
C HIS A 115 -13.13 -27.95 29.00
N ASP A 116 -12.31 -28.30 29.97
CA ASP A 116 -12.56 -28.07 31.40
C ASP A 116 -12.52 -26.57 31.77
N VAL A 117 -11.51 -25.85 31.24
CA VAL A 117 -11.36 -24.38 31.40
C VAL A 117 -12.42 -23.65 30.59
N LEU A 118 -12.69 -24.07 29.36
CA LEU A 118 -13.63 -23.45 28.45
C LEU A 118 -15.09 -23.70 28.83
N GLY A 119 -15.37 -24.82 29.48
CA GLY A 119 -16.72 -25.20 29.92
C GLY A 119 -17.62 -25.72 28.80
N PHE A 120 -17.10 -26.03 27.63
CA PHE A 120 -17.83 -26.62 26.51
C PHE A 120 -16.94 -27.61 25.73
N ARG A 121 -17.57 -28.42 24.88
CA ARG A 121 -16.93 -29.43 24.00
C ARG A 121 -17.39 -29.22 22.56
N LEU A 122 -16.66 -29.79 21.63
CA LEU A 122 -17.06 -29.84 20.22
C LEU A 122 -18.21 -30.83 20.01
N SER A 123 -19.16 -30.48 19.13
CA SER A 123 -20.17 -31.40 18.63
C SER A 123 -19.53 -32.47 17.74
N ALA A 124 -19.96 -33.73 17.88
CA ALA A 124 -19.49 -34.82 17.03
C ALA A 124 -19.91 -34.68 15.55
N ASP A 125 -21.04 -34.02 15.29
CA ASP A 125 -21.65 -33.94 13.96
C ASP A 125 -21.06 -32.86 13.05
N LYS A 126 -20.39 -31.84 13.63
CA LYS A 126 -19.84 -30.70 12.88
C LYS A 126 -18.44 -30.37 13.39
N THR A 127 -17.43 -30.95 12.77
CA THR A 127 -16.04 -30.89 13.24
C THR A 127 -15.04 -30.53 12.16
N SER A 128 -15.46 -29.93 11.02
CA SER A 128 -14.53 -29.53 9.97
C SER A 128 -13.74 -28.26 10.36
N ALA A 129 -12.59 -28.05 9.73
CA ALA A 129 -11.83 -26.80 9.89
C ALA A 129 -12.61 -25.57 9.42
N ALA A 130 -13.46 -25.72 8.40
CA ALA A 130 -14.31 -24.64 7.90
C ALA A 130 -15.48 -24.31 8.84
N ARG A 131 -16.00 -25.33 9.54
CA ARG A 131 -17.17 -25.15 10.41
C ARG A 131 -17.23 -26.19 11.51
N TRP A 132 -17.43 -25.75 12.74
CA TRP A 132 -17.69 -26.62 13.87
C TRP A 132 -18.70 -25.98 14.84
N ALA A 133 -19.29 -26.80 15.68
CA ALA A 133 -20.33 -26.42 16.62
C ALA A 133 -19.99 -26.83 18.06
N VAL A 134 -20.59 -26.16 19.01
CA VAL A 134 -20.56 -26.52 20.45
C VAL A 134 -21.54 -27.66 20.71
N ALA A 135 -21.10 -28.67 21.43
CA ALA A 135 -21.95 -29.83 21.77
C ALA A 135 -23.19 -29.44 22.56
N GLY A 136 -24.37 -29.83 22.06
CA GLY A 136 -25.66 -29.57 22.70
C GLY A 136 -26.06 -28.09 22.71
N ARG A 137 -25.45 -27.26 21.86
CA ARG A 137 -25.72 -25.82 21.75
C ARG A 137 -25.91 -25.39 20.30
N SER A 138 -26.44 -24.18 20.08
CA SER A 138 -26.63 -23.61 18.75
C SER A 138 -25.42 -22.85 18.25
N GLY A 139 -24.44 -22.57 19.12
CA GLY A 139 -23.26 -21.81 18.81
C GLY A 139 -22.15 -22.59 18.12
N GLY A 140 -21.15 -21.87 17.62
CA GLY A 140 -20.01 -22.43 16.94
C GLY A 140 -19.31 -21.42 16.04
N LEU A 141 -18.33 -21.93 15.26
CA LEU A 141 -17.50 -21.14 14.35
C LEU A 141 -17.75 -21.52 12.89
N LEU A 142 -17.83 -20.51 12.04
CA LEU A 142 -17.65 -20.60 10.60
C LEU A 142 -16.38 -19.84 10.21
N ALA A 143 -15.41 -20.53 9.62
CA ALA A 143 -14.13 -19.95 9.16
C ALA A 143 -14.10 -19.92 7.63
N VAL A 144 -13.88 -18.74 7.04
CA VAL A 144 -14.00 -18.50 5.60
C VAL A 144 -12.97 -17.48 5.09
N GLY A 145 -12.65 -17.53 3.81
CA GLY A 145 -12.01 -16.42 3.11
C GLY A 145 -13.00 -15.29 2.86
N ILE A 146 -12.54 -14.05 2.92
CA ILE A 146 -13.39 -12.86 2.76
C ILE A 146 -14.13 -12.84 1.40
N THR A 147 -13.56 -13.46 0.37
CA THR A 147 -14.12 -13.55 -0.99
C THR A 147 -14.76 -14.89 -1.32
N SER A 148 -14.86 -15.82 -0.35
CA SER A 148 -15.35 -17.20 -0.59
C SER A 148 -16.86 -17.37 -0.51
N GLY A 149 -17.57 -16.32 -0.14
CA GLY A 149 -19.03 -16.33 0.02
C GLY A 149 -19.50 -17.05 1.30
N VAL A 150 -20.48 -16.47 1.97
CA VAL A 150 -21.12 -17.04 3.16
C VAL A 150 -22.61 -17.17 2.94
N THR A 151 -23.13 -18.39 2.99
CA THR A 151 -24.57 -18.67 2.87
C THR A 151 -25.10 -19.37 4.11
N GLY A 152 -26.32 -18.99 4.55
CA GLY A 152 -27.05 -19.70 5.59
C GLY A 152 -26.45 -19.67 7.00
N PHE A 153 -25.45 -18.80 7.29
CA PHE A 153 -24.88 -18.65 8.61
C PHE A 153 -24.92 -17.17 9.03
N GLY A 154 -25.70 -16.83 10.04
CA GLY A 154 -25.69 -15.52 10.68
C GLY A 154 -24.86 -15.57 11.95
N ALA A 155 -24.31 -14.46 12.40
CA ALA A 155 -23.41 -14.38 13.55
C ALA A 155 -23.70 -13.16 14.44
N GLY A 156 -23.53 -13.32 15.74
CA GLY A 156 -23.48 -12.22 16.69
C GLY A 156 -22.07 -11.61 16.80
N LEU A 157 -21.04 -12.34 16.37
CA LEU A 157 -19.66 -11.84 16.34
C LEU A 157 -18.99 -12.15 14.99
N LEU A 158 -18.55 -11.10 14.29
CA LEU A 158 -17.70 -11.19 13.10
C LEU A 158 -16.28 -10.78 13.44
N LEU A 159 -15.33 -11.69 13.28
CA LEU A 159 -13.90 -11.46 13.40
C LEU A 159 -13.27 -11.47 12.01
N VAL A 160 -12.53 -10.44 11.65
CA VAL A 160 -11.77 -10.37 10.39
C VAL A 160 -10.29 -10.26 10.74
N ASP A 161 -9.50 -11.26 10.33
CA ASP A 161 -8.06 -11.30 10.56
C ASP A 161 -7.31 -11.23 9.22
N ASP A 162 -6.54 -10.16 9.03
CA ASP A 162 -5.76 -9.87 7.82
C ASP A 162 -6.58 -10.04 6.51
N ALA A 163 -7.32 -9.00 6.12
CA ALA A 163 -8.20 -9.01 4.93
C ALA A 163 -7.43 -8.97 3.59
N THR A 164 -6.13 -8.68 3.60
CA THR A 164 -5.26 -8.54 2.42
C THR A 164 -4.02 -9.41 2.58
N LYS A 165 -3.67 -10.17 1.54
CA LYS A 165 -2.59 -11.16 1.59
C LYS A 165 -1.19 -10.54 1.53
N ASN A 166 -0.98 -9.61 0.60
CA ASN A 166 0.34 -9.06 0.29
C ASN A 166 0.23 -7.72 -0.45
N ALA A 167 1.38 -7.10 -0.72
CA ALA A 167 1.48 -5.83 -1.43
C ALA A 167 0.86 -5.88 -2.85
N ALA A 168 1.06 -6.96 -3.60
CA ALA A 168 0.55 -7.07 -4.97
C ALA A 168 -0.99 -7.04 -5.02
N GLU A 169 -1.67 -7.72 -4.09
CA GLU A 169 -3.13 -7.63 -3.96
C GLU A 169 -3.56 -6.24 -3.46
N ALA A 170 -2.82 -5.68 -2.52
CA ALA A 170 -3.10 -4.35 -1.99
C ALA A 170 -2.94 -3.24 -3.04
N ASP A 171 -1.99 -3.35 -3.95
CA ASP A 171 -1.74 -2.38 -5.01
C ASP A 171 -2.78 -2.48 -6.15
N SER A 172 -3.47 -3.62 -6.28
CA SER A 172 -4.55 -3.79 -7.25
C SER A 172 -5.85 -3.10 -6.80
N ALA A 173 -6.25 -2.05 -7.51
CA ALA A 173 -7.53 -1.35 -7.25
C ALA A 173 -8.74 -2.29 -7.36
N ALA A 174 -8.74 -3.21 -8.33
CA ALA A 174 -9.80 -4.20 -8.52
C ALA A 174 -9.87 -5.18 -7.33
N SER A 175 -8.73 -5.62 -6.80
CA SER A 175 -8.68 -6.48 -5.61
C SER A 175 -9.23 -5.76 -4.38
N ARG A 176 -8.82 -4.52 -4.12
CA ARG A 176 -9.33 -3.71 -3.00
C ARG A 176 -10.84 -3.49 -3.08
N ALA A 177 -11.33 -3.11 -4.27
CA ALA A 177 -12.77 -2.91 -4.50
C ALA A 177 -13.57 -4.20 -4.27
N ARG A 178 -13.06 -5.35 -4.72
CA ARG A 178 -13.68 -6.66 -4.49
C ARG A 178 -13.74 -7.00 -3.01
N VAL A 179 -12.64 -6.86 -2.27
CA VAL A 179 -12.59 -7.15 -0.82
C VAL A 179 -13.60 -6.28 -0.06
N LEU A 180 -13.67 -4.98 -0.37
CA LEU A 180 -14.63 -4.07 0.26
C LEU A 180 -16.08 -4.43 -0.08
N ALA A 181 -16.37 -4.77 -1.34
CA ALA A 181 -17.70 -5.17 -1.78
C ALA A 181 -18.15 -6.47 -1.10
N GLU A 182 -17.30 -7.50 -1.05
CA GLU A 182 -17.61 -8.77 -0.37
C GLU A 182 -17.75 -8.58 1.15
N PHE A 183 -16.92 -7.79 1.78
CA PHE A 183 -17.08 -7.45 3.18
C PHE A 183 -18.48 -6.86 3.44
N ARG A 184 -18.92 -5.89 2.64
CA ARG A 184 -20.20 -5.21 2.82
C ARG A 184 -21.40 -6.07 2.43
N ALA A 185 -21.35 -6.66 1.24
CA ALA A 185 -22.49 -7.39 0.70
C ALA A 185 -22.64 -8.79 1.29
N THR A 186 -21.54 -9.44 1.65
CA THR A 186 -21.55 -10.84 2.10
C THR A 186 -21.39 -10.95 3.62
N LEU A 187 -20.33 -10.38 4.21
CA LEU A 187 -20.06 -10.58 5.64
C LEU A 187 -20.95 -9.70 6.54
N MET A 188 -21.04 -8.40 6.26
CA MET A 188 -21.83 -7.49 7.08
C MET A 188 -23.33 -7.84 7.11
N THR A 189 -23.88 -8.37 6.02
CA THR A 189 -25.28 -8.82 5.96
C THR A 189 -25.56 -10.07 6.80
N ARG A 190 -24.52 -10.75 7.30
CA ARG A 190 -24.64 -11.90 8.20
C ARG A 190 -24.58 -11.55 9.67
N VAL A 191 -24.18 -10.32 9.99
CA VAL A 191 -24.15 -9.86 11.39
C VAL A 191 -25.57 -9.60 11.87
N HIS A 192 -25.96 -10.27 12.93
CA HIS A 192 -27.29 -10.10 13.55
C HIS A 192 -27.45 -8.68 14.11
N PRO A 193 -28.68 -8.17 14.26
CA PRO A 193 -28.92 -6.95 15.01
C PRO A 193 -28.29 -7.03 16.41
N GLY A 194 -27.53 -6.02 16.80
CA GLY A 194 -26.74 -6.00 18.03
C GLY A 194 -25.43 -6.79 17.99
N GLY A 195 -25.15 -7.51 16.89
CA GLY A 195 -23.87 -8.23 16.73
C GLY A 195 -22.70 -7.28 16.53
N SER A 196 -21.51 -7.70 16.98
CA SER A 196 -20.28 -6.92 16.96
C SER A 196 -19.35 -7.34 15.82
N VAL A 197 -18.50 -6.41 15.36
CA VAL A 197 -17.47 -6.65 14.32
C VAL A 197 -16.12 -6.16 14.80
N VAL A 198 -15.13 -7.04 14.75
CA VAL A 198 -13.74 -6.73 15.06
C VAL A 198 -12.87 -7.05 13.84
N ILE A 199 -12.21 -6.05 13.29
CA ILE A 199 -11.26 -6.19 12.19
C ILE A 199 -9.85 -5.97 12.76
N ILE A 200 -8.97 -6.93 12.57
CA ILE A 200 -7.56 -6.78 12.93
C ILE A 200 -6.68 -7.09 11.73
N GLY A 201 -5.62 -6.33 11.57
CA GLY A 201 -4.68 -6.61 10.49
C GLY A 201 -3.50 -5.65 10.43
N THR A 202 -2.65 -5.93 9.47
CA THR A 202 -1.64 -4.99 9.00
C THR A 202 -2.21 -4.15 7.87
N ARG A 203 -1.79 -2.90 7.78
CA ARG A 203 -2.15 -2.03 6.67
C ARG A 203 -1.22 -2.30 5.50
N TRP A 204 -1.72 -2.14 4.27
CA TRP A 204 -0.94 -2.32 3.06
C TRP A 204 -1.08 -1.15 2.10
N HIS A 205 -2.26 -0.53 2.05
CA HIS A 205 -2.59 0.56 1.14
C HIS A 205 -3.57 1.53 1.82
N GLU A 206 -3.55 2.81 1.43
CA GLU A 206 -4.45 3.83 2.00
C GLU A 206 -5.93 3.47 1.84
N THR A 207 -6.28 2.88 0.70
CA THR A 207 -7.63 2.44 0.35
C THR A 207 -7.81 0.93 0.46
N ASP A 208 -7.07 0.25 1.35
CA ASP A 208 -7.39 -1.13 1.75
C ASP A 208 -8.73 -1.17 2.51
N LEU A 209 -9.21 -2.35 2.89
CA LEU A 209 -10.48 -2.49 3.61
C LEU A 209 -10.57 -1.53 4.81
N ILE A 210 -9.53 -1.53 5.66
CA ILE A 210 -9.48 -0.70 6.86
C ILE A 210 -9.52 0.80 6.49
N GLY A 211 -8.69 1.23 5.55
CA GLY A 211 -8.64 2.64 5.14
C GLY A 211 -9.92 3.13 4.49
N SER A 212 -10.59 2.27 3.71
CA SER A 212 -11.89 2.59 3.11
C SER A 212 -12.97 2.75 4.17
N LEU A 213 -13.04 1.85 5.15
CA LEU A 213 -14.02 1.95 6.24
C LEU A 213 -13.79 3.18 7.11
N LEU A 214 -12.55 3.48 7.49
CA LEU A 214 -12.22 4.66 8.30
C LEU A 214 -12.50 5.98 7.59
N ARG A 215 -12.33 6.04 6.27
CA ARG A 215 -12.61 7.23 5.46
C ARG A 215 -14.11 7.44 5.23
N GLU A 216 -14.86 6.36 4.95
CA GLU A 216 -16.26 6.43 4.54
C GLU A 216 -17.22 6.43 5.73
N GLU A 217 -16.82 5.86 6.87
CA GLU A 217 -17.63 5.71 8.08
C GLU A 217 -16.81 6.08 9.35
N PRO A 218 -16.21 7.30 9.44
CA PRO A 218 -15.23 7.64 10.50
C PRO A 218 -15.82 7.54 11.91
N ASP A 219 -17.07 7.91 12.10
CA ASP A 219 -17.73 7.92 13.43
C ASP A 219 -18.26 6.55 13.85
N ARG A 220 -18.30 5.58 12.93
CA ARG A 220 -18.86 4.25 13.20
C ARG A 220 -17.80 3.29 13.75
N TRP A 221 -16.53 3.48 13.42
CA TRP A 221 -15.45 2.56 13.72
C TRP A 221 -14.51 3.12 14.79
N ARG A 222 -14.42 2.43 15.93
CA ARG A 222 -13.35 2.70 16.89
C ARG A 222 -12.04 2.16 16.34
N HIS A 223 -11.10 3.04 15.99
CA HIS A 223 -9.77 2.66 15.49
C HIS A 223 -8.75 2.63 16.62
N ILE A 224 -8.05 1.52 16.76
CA ILE A 224 -6.95 1.28 17.71
C ILE A 224 -5.70 1.03 16.88
N ASN A 225 -4.87 2.06 16.71
CA ASN A 225 -3.57 1.93 16.04
C ASN A 225 -2.47 1.68 17.06
N ILE A 226 -1.68 0.62 16.85
CA ILE A 226 -0.55 0.23 17.72
C ILE A 226 0.70 0.20 16.84
N PRO A 227 1.45 1.31 16.69
CA PRO A 227 2.66 1.34 15.88
C PRO A 227 3.82 0.59 16.56
N ALA A 228 4.76 0.06 15.78
CA ALA A 228 5.97 -0.59 16.30
C ALA A 228 6.84 0.37 17.13
N VAL A 229 6.99 1.60 16.64
CA VAL A 229 7.69 2.69 17.33
C VAL A 229 6.75 3.91 17.32
N ALA A 230 6.57 4.53 18.47
CA ALA A 230 5.79 5.76 18.57
C ALA A 230 6.49 6.89 17.80
N GLU A 231 5.78 7.56 16.91
CA GLU A 231 6.28 8.69 16.11
C GLU A 231 5.31 9.86 16.22
N ALA A 232 5.83 11.09 16.19
CA ALA A 232 5.00 12.29 16.20
C ALA A 232 4.08 12.30 14.94
N GLY A 233 2.80 12.64 15.12
CA GLY A 233 1.83 12.65 14.03
C GLY A 233 1.21 11.29 13.69
N ILE A 234 1.68 10.19 14.27
CA ILE A 234 1.09 8.85 14.13
C ILE A 234 0.29 8.54 15.41
N PRO A 235 -1.02 8.23 15.31
CA PRO A 235 -1.81 7.82 16.46
C PRO A 235 -1.23 6.56 17.12
N ASP A 236 -1.02 6.61 18.42
CA ASP A 236 -0.55 5.47 19.22
C ASP A 236 -1.53 5.21 20.37
N ALA A 237 -2.29 4.13 20.26
CA ALA A 237 -3.28 3.76 21.27
C ALA A 237 -2.66 3.33 22.62
N LEU A 238 -1.35 3.06 22.65
CA LEU A 238 -0.61 2.79 23.91
C LEU A 238 -0.14 4.08 24.62
N GLY A 239 -0.31 5.26 23.99
CA GLY A 239 0.07 6.54 24.58
C GLY A 239 1.57 6.71 24.85
N ARG A 240 2.44 6.07 24.07
CA ARG A 240 3.89 6.12 24.26
C ARG A 240 4.47 7.44 23.77
N LEU A 241 5.57 7.84 24.38
CA LEU A 241 6.33 9.00 23.91
C LEU A 241 7.01 8.71 22.57
N PRO A 242 7.14 9.71 21.68
CA PRO A 242 7.86 9.56 20.41
C PRO A 242 9.24 8.94 20.58
N GLY A 243 9.59 7.98 19.73
CA GLY A 243 10.81 7.18 19.79
C GLY A 243 10.73 5.93 20.67
N ALA A 244 9.66 5.74 21.44
CA ALA A 244 9.49 4.52 22.25
C ALA A 244 9.03 3.34 21.37
N ALA A 245 9.78 2.23 21.40
CA ALA A 245 9.37 1.00 20.77
C ALA A 245 8.29 0.28 21.59
N MET A 246 7.44 -0.50 20.90
CA MET A 246 6.47 -1.38 21.59
C MET A 246 7.19 -2.50 22.34
N THR A 247 6.58 -3.00 23.42
CA THR A 247 6.98 -4.27 24.01
C THR A 247 6.55 -5.40 23.07
N SER A 248 7.50 -5.97 22.35
CA SER A 248 7.22 -7.00 21.34
C SER A 248 6.89 -8.35 21.97
N ALA A 249 5.89 -9.04 21.43
CA ALA A 249 5.56 -10.42 21.82
C ALA A 249 6.71 -11.38 21.51
N LEU A 250 7.50 -11.10 20.46
CA LEU A 250 8.70 -11.86 20.10
C LEU A 250 9.95 -11.38 20.85
N GLY A 251 9.85 -10.32 21.67
CA GLY A 251 10.99 -9.75 22.38
C GLY A 251 11.91 -8.89 21.50
N ARG A 252 11.43 -8.35 20.37
CA ARG A 252 12.20 -7.44 19.52
C ARG A 252 12.58 -6.18 20.29
N THR A 253 13.86 -5.79 20.19
CA THR A 253 14.38 -4.54 20.72
C THR A 253 14.12 -3.38 19.74
N ARG A 254 14.34 -2.14 20.21
CA ARG A 254 14.28 -0.94 19.37
C ARG A 254 15.26 -1.02 18.20
N ASP A 255 16.49 -1.50 18.43
CA ASP A 255 17.50 -1.60 17.39
C ASP A 255 17.09 -2.61 16.31
N GLN A 256 16.50 -3.75 16.73
CA GLN A 256 15.94 -4.73 15.81
C GLN A 256 14.78 -4.18 14.98
N PHE A 257 13.95 -3.30 15.52
CA PHE A 257 12.94 -2.57 14.74
C PHE A 257 13.59 -1.59 13.75
N THR A 258 14.67 -0.91 14.16
CA THR A 258 15.42 -0.01 13.27
C THR A 258 16.06 -0.78 12.10
N ASP A 259 16.68 -1.92 12.36
CA ASP A 259 17.26 -2.78 11.32
C ASP A 259 16.18 -3.35 10.39
N LEU A 260 15.04 -3.72 10.95
CA LEU A 260 13.88 -4.19 10.18
C LEU A 260 13.35 -3.08 9.26
N ARG A 261 13.25 -1.83 9.74
CA ARG A 261 12.87 -0.66 8.93
C ARG A 261 13.78 -0.51 7.71
N ARG A 262 15.11 -0.59 7.92
CA ARG A 262 16.09 -0.53 6.83
C ARG A 262 15.92 -1.68 5.83
N SER A 263 15.62 -2.88 6.32
CA SER A 263 15.46 -4.08 5.50
C SER A 263 14.19 -4.07 4.65
N VAL A 264 13.04 -3.64 5.22
CA VAL A 264 11.75 -3.67 4.52
C VAL A 264 11.50 -2.41 3.68
N GLY A 265 12.23 -1.32 3.94
CA GLY A 265 12.06 -0.01 3.32
C GLY A 265 10.90 0.80 3.91
N GLU A 266 10.90 2.10 3.65
CA GLU A 266 9.99 3.06 4.29
C GLU A 266 8.51 2.75 4.01
N ARG A 267 8.14 2.47 2.75
CA ARG A 267 6.75 2.14 2.40
C ARG A 267 6.21 0.97 3.23
N ALA A 268 6.93 -0.14 3.25
CA ALA A 268 6.51 -1.32 4.01
C ALA A 268 6.57 -1.09 5.52
N TRP A 269 7.53 -0.30 6.00
CA TRP A 269 7.62 0.07 7.40
C TRP A 269 6.38 0.86 7.85
N TYR A 270 6.06 1.96 7.17
CA TYR A 270 4.92 2.78 7.56
C TYR A 270 3.59 2.03 7.41
N ALA A 271 3.42 1.23 6.37
CA ALA A 271 2.23 0.43 6.18
C ALA A 271 2.09 -0.66 7.24
N LEU A 272 3.05 -1.57 7.34
CA LEU A 272 2.92 -2.80 8.14
C LEU A 272 3.23 -2.59 9.61
N PHE A 273 4.18 -1.69 9.94
CA PHE A 273 4.69 -1.54 11.30
C PHE A 273 4.19 -0.28 11.99
N GLN A 274 3.78 0.74 11.26
CA GLN A 274 3.26 1.99 11.84
C GLN A 274 1.74 2.13 11.67
N GLY A 275 1.10 1.29 10.83
CA GLY A 275 -0.34 1.30 10.60
C GLY A 275 -0.81 2.47 9.72
N VAL A 276 0.11 3.20 9.08
CA VAL A 276 -0.13 4.32 8.16
C VAL A 276 0.50 4.02 6.80
N PRO A 277 -0.26 3.54 5.79
CA PRO A 277 0.27 3.11 4.51
C PRO A 277 0.91 4.20 3.67
N SER A 278 0.61 5.46 3.93
CA SER A 278 1.28 6.61 3.34
C SER A 278 2.35 7.12 4.30
N SER A 279 3.60 7.06 3.87
CA SER A 279 4.69 7.71 4.60
C SER A 279 4.61 9.22 4.36
N PRO A 280 4.77 10.06 5.40
CA PRO A 280 5.02 11.48 5.22
C PRO A 280 6.30 11.77 4.41
N GLU A 281 7.24 10.79 4.36
CA GLU A 281 8.54 10.90 3.68
C GLU A 281 8.71 9.91 2.51
N GLY A 282 7.73 9.08 2.21
CA GLY A 282 7.85 7.93 1.29
C GLY A 282 7.35 8.16 -0.13
N GLY A 283 7.09 9.39 -0.52
CA GLY A 283 6.79 9.74 -1.91
C GLY A 283 7.98 9.43 -2.84
N LEU A 284 7.68 9.15 -4.11
CA LEU A 284 8.69 9.02 -5.16
C LEU A 284 9.46 10.32 -5.38
N ILE A 285 8.84 11.45 -5.00
CA ILE A 285 9.43 12.80 -5.00
C ILE A 285 9.52 13.26 -3.54
N LYS A 286 10.71 13.64 -3.10
CA LYS A 286 10.93 14.11 -1.74
C LYS A 286 10.76 15.63 -1.64
N GLN A 287 10.16 16.10 -0.55
CA GLN A 287 10.01 17.53 -0.28
C GLN A 287 11.36 18.25 -0.32
N ASP A 288 12.40 17.64 0.28
CA ASP A 288 13.75 18.19 0.28
C ASP A 288 14.32 18.44 -1.13
N TRP A 289 13.96 17.62 -2.13
CA TRP A 289 14.40 17.85 -3.51
C TRP A 289 13.74 19.08 -4.10
N LEU A 290 12.44 19.29 -3.81
CA LEU A 290 11.68 20.43 -4.30
C LEU A 290 12.18 21.74 -3.66
N ASP A 291 12.43 21.73 -2.36
CA ASP A 291 12.84 22.92 -1.59
C ASP A 291 14.30 23.29 -1.83
N HIS A 292 15.20 22.29 -1.90
CA HIS A 292 16.64 22.53 -2.10
C HIS A 292 16.96 23.21 -3.43
N TRP A 293 16.24 22.85 -4.50
CA TRP A 293 16.46 23.37 -5.84
C TRP A 293 15.46 24.45 -6.27
N ARG A 294 14.55 24.86 -5.39
CA ARG A 294 13.54 25.86 -5.67
C ARG A 294 14.14 27.20 -6.11
N LEU A 295 13.53 27.79 -7.12
CA LEU A 295 13.86 29.13 -7.58
C LEU A 295 12.69 30.08 -7.28
N PRO A 296 12.95 31.37 -6.99
CA PRO A 296 11.88 32.34 -6.67
C PRO A 296 10.96 32.63 -7.85
N ALA A 297 11.45 32.52 -9.08
CA ALA A 297 10.70 32.78 -10.31
C ALA A 297 11.30 32.05 -11.51
N ALA A 298 10.51 31.96 -12.59
CA ALA A 298 10.97 31.49 -13.90
C ALA A 298 12.11 32.35 -14.45
N PRO A 299 13.02 31.79 -15.29
CA PRO A 299 14.09 32.55 -15.92
C PRO A 299 13.49 33.62 -16.87
N PRO A 300 14.03 34.85 -16.87
CA PRO A 300 13.47 35.96 -17.68
C PRO A 300 13.60 35.72 -19.20
N HIS A 301 14.54 34.91 -19.62
CA HIS A 301 14.80 34.59 -21.05
C HIS A 301 14.89 33.06 -21.22
N PRO A 302 13.76 32.37 -21.27
CA PRO A 302 13.77 30.93 -21.49
C PRO A 302 14.14 30.60 -22.94
N VAL A 303 14.81 29.45 -23.12
CA VAL A 303 15.13 28.93 -24.46
C VAL A 303 13.86 28.42 -25.14
N ARG A 304 12.99 27.79 -24.37
CA ARG A 304 11.74 27.20 -24.87
C ARG A 304 10.75 27.08 -23.71
N THR A 305 9.49 27.40 -23.95
CA THR A 305 8.39 27.23 -22.99
C THR A 305 7.29 26.37 -23.62
N VAL A 306 6.77 25.41 -22.87
CA VAL A 306 5.72 24.51 -23.30
C VAL A 306 4.65 24.36 -22.22
N VAL A 307 3.43 24.05 -22.65
CA VAL A 307 2.37 23.56 -21.78
C VAL A 307 2.13 22.09 -22.11
N ALA A 308 2.08 21.25 -21.10
CA ALA A 308 1.81 19.83 -21.25
C ALA A 308 0.45 19.50 -20.61
N VAL A 309 -0.27 18.59 -21.24
CA VAL A 309 -1.62 18.18 -20.84
C VAL A 309 -1.71 16.67 -20.74
N ASP A 310 -2.14 16.21 -19.60
CA ASP A 310 -2.65 14.87 -19.37
C ASP A 310 -4.20 14.95 -19.33
N PRO A 311 -4.91 14.56 -20.42
CA PRO A 311 -6.33 14.85 -20.57
C PRO A 311 -7.20 13.92 -19.72
N ALA A 312 -8.30 14.43 -19.19
CA ALA A 312 -9.37 13.64 -18.59
C ALA A 312 -10.55 13.45 -19.55
N ASP A 313 -11.16 12.27 -19.51
CA ASP A 313 -12.35 11.96 -20.34
C ASP A 313 -13.64 12.59 -19.80
N SER A 314 -13.75 12.71 -18.47
CA SER A 314 -14.93 13.29 -17.80
C SER A 314 -14.48 14.19 -16.64
N GLY A 315 -15.08 15.37 -16.54
CA GLY A 315 -14.80 16.31 -15.44
C GLY A 315 -15.28 15.86 -14.05
N GLU A 316 -15.86 14.65 -13.93
CA GLU A 316 -16.46 14.18 -12.68
C GLU A 316 -15.51 13.29 -11.86
N ARG A 317 -14.69 12.45 -12.49
CA ARG A 317 -13.88 11.42 -11.79
C ARG A 317 -12.41 11.78 -11.73
N ASP A 318 -11.81 12.10 -12.88
CA ASP A 318 -10.37 12.38 -12.99
C ASP A 318 -10.14 13.86 -13.29
N ALA A 319 -9.04 14.42 -12.80
CA ALA A 319 -8.63 15.78 -13.15
C ALA A 319 -7.86 15.75 -14.49
N ALA A 320 -7.89 16.83 -15.23
CA ALA A 320 -6.95 17.03 -16.34
C ALA A 320 -5.68 17.69 -15.79
N GLY A 321 -4.53 17.03 -15.98
CA GLY A 321 -3.23 17.57 -15.62
C GLY A 321 -2.78 18.62 -16.61
N ILE A 322 -2.44 19.84 -16.16
CA ILE A 322 -1.99 20.94 -17.02
C ILE A 322 -0.81 21.64 -16.37
N ILE A 323 0.40 21.41 -16.90
CA ILE A 323 1.64 21.99 -16.37
C ILE A 323 2.33 22.82 -17.42
N ALA A 324 2.77 24.04 -17.05
CA ALA A 324 3.70 24.83 -17.83
C ALA A 324 5.12 24.62 -17.36
N ALA A 325 6.04 24.44 -18.30
CA ALA A 325 7.45 24.31 -18.02
C ALA A 325 8.32 25.03 -19.04
N THR A 326 9.53 25.42 -18.63
CA THR A 326 10.47 26.13 -19.50
C THR A 326 11.88 25.55 -19.40
N LEU A 327 12.59 25.56 -20.51
CA LEU A 327 14.00 25.22 -20.59
C LEU A 327 14.83 26.50 -20.44
N ALA A 328 15.68 26.53 -19.43
CA ALA A 328 16.62 27.62 -19.22
C ALA A 328 17.89 27.45 -20.06
N ALA A 329 18.64 28.53 -20.29
CA ALA A 329 19.89 28.52 -21.03
C ALA A 329 20.95 27.60 -20.42
N ASN A 330 20.90 27.30 -19.14
CA ASN A 330 21.79 26.37 -18.44
C ASN A 330 21.38 24.89 -18.60
N GLY A 331 20.35 24.60 -19.40
CA GLY A 331 19.87 23.23 -19.67
C GLY A 331 18.93 22.67 -18.57
N ARG A 332 18.56 23.46 -17.55
CA ARG A 332 17.60 23.04 -16.53
C ARG A 332 16.17 23.24 -17.02
N VAL A 333 15.30 22.31 -16.66
CA VAL A 333 13.86 22.41 -16.87
C VAL A 333 13.23 23.01 -15.61
N HIS A 334 12.44 24.04 -15.76
CA HIS A 334 11.75 24.70 -14.66
C HIS A 334 10.24 24.48 -14.80
N LEU A 335 9.59 23.88 -13.80
CA LEU A 335 8.14 23.83 -13.68
C LEU A 335 7.69 25.18 -13.15
N ILE A 336 6.82 25.89 -13.89
CA ILE A 336 6.56 27.31 -13.64
C ILE A 336 5.10 27.62 -13.30
N ALA A 337 4.15 26.77 -13.73
CA ALA A 337 2.74 26.94 -13.39
C ALA A 337 2.00 25.61 -13.47
N ASP A 338 0.93 25.50 -12.66
CA ASP A 338 0.01 24.37 -12.59
C ASP A 338 -1.43 24.90 -12.73
N ALA A 339 -2.16 24.39 -13.73
CA ALA A 339 -3.57 24.67 -13.96
C ALA A 339 -4.41 23.37 -13.95
N THR A 340 -3.91 22.34 -13.28
CA THR A 340 -4.57 21.05 -13.12
C THR A 340 -5.90 21.21 -12.41
N GLY A 341 -6.94 20.51 -12.88
CA GLY A 341 -8.24 20.56 -12.24
C GLY A 341 -9.27 19.61 -12.84
N LYS A 342 -10.38 19.45 -12.15
CA LYS A 342 -11.54 18.71 -12.67
C LYS A 342 -12.28 19.58 -13.68
N MET A 343 -12.20 19.21 -14.94
CA MET A 343 -12.68 19.99 -16.07
C MET A 343 -13.23 19.06 -17.16
N THR A 344 -14.24 19.52 -17.86
CA THR A 344 -14.71 18.89 -19.10
C THR A 344 -13.68 19.06 -20.22
N SER A 345 -13.83 18.31 -21.31
CA SER A 345 -12.87 18.34 -22.41
C SER A 345 -12.69 19.73 -23.06
N ASP A 346 -13.72 20.54 -23.14
CA ASP A 346 -13.61 21.92 -23.66
C ASP A 346 -12.99 22.87 -22.62
N GLU A 347 -13.28 22.66 -21.34
CA GLU A 347 -12.73 23.49 -20.25
C GLU A 347 -11.22 23.30 -20.10
N TRP A 348 -10.71 22.05 -20.03
CA TRP A 348 -9.27 21.86 -19.90
C TRP A 348 -8.51 22.28 -21.16
N ALA A 349 -9.10 22.13 -22.35
CA ALA A 349 -8.47 22.62 -23.57
C ALA A 349 -8.33 24.15 -23.55
N ARG A 350 -9.37 24.86 -23.12
CA ARG A 350 -9.31 26.33 -22.94
C ARG A 350 -8.34 26.74 -21.83
N ALA A 351 -8.30 26.02 -20.70
CA ALA A 351 -7.36 26.27 -19.62
C ALA A 351 -5.89 26.11 -20.08
N ALA A 352 -5.59 25.07 -20.85
CA ALA A 352 -4.26 24.86 -21.43
C ALA A 352 -3.85 25.99 -22.40
N ILE A 353 -4.79 26.48 -23.22
CA ILE A 353 -4.53 27.62 -24.12
C ILE A 353 -4.34 28.92 -23.33
N ALA A 354 -5.17 29.19 -22.33
CA ALA A 354 -5.04 30.37 -21.47
C ALA A 354 -3.70 30.36 -20.74
N LEU A 355 -3.29 29.21 -20.17
CA LEU A 355 -1.99 29.07 -19.53
C LEU A 355 -0.85 29.28 -20.55
N ALA A 356 -0.96 28.74 -21.76
CA ALA A 356 0.06 28.91 -22.79
C ALA A 356 0.25 30.38 -23.19
N LEU A 357 -0.85 31.15 -23.29
CA LEU A 357 -0.79 32.58 -23.54
C LEU A 357 -0.18 33.36 -22.36
N ASP A 358 -0.56 33.03 -21.13
CA ASP A 358 -0.07 33.65 -19.90
C ASP A 358 1.45 33.52 -19.72
N VAL A 359 1.97 32.31 -19.94
CA VAL A 359 3.42 32.03 -19.80
C VAL A 359 4.23 32.23 -21.07
N GLY A 360 3.60 32.69 -22.17
CA GLY A 360 4.26 32.88 -23.47
C GLY A 360 4.73 31.58 -24.12
N ALA A 361 4.05 30.46 -23.91
CA ALA A 361 4.42 29.18 -24.53
C ALA A 361 4.02 29.15 -26.01
N SER A 362 4.90 28.62 -26.86
CA SER A 362 4.65 28.42 -28.29
C SER A 362 4.13 27.03 -28.65
N GLU A 363 4.08 26.12 -27.68
CA GLU A 363 3.71 24.73 -27.92
C GLU A 363 2.84 24.20 -26.78
N ILE A 364 1.80 23.42 -27.15
CA ILE A 364 1.01 22.60 -26.24
C ILE A 364 1.21 21.14 -26.64
N HIS A 365 1.65 20.30 -25.66
CA HIS A 365 1.84 18.88 -25.82
C HIS A 365 0.77 18.10 -25.06
N VAL A 366 0.03 17.27 -25.76
CA VAL A 366 -1.12 16.52 -25.21
C VAL A 366 -0.82 15.04 -25.21
N GLU A 367 -1.08 14.35 -24.11
CA GLU A 367 -0.94 12.89 -24.07
C GLU A 367 -1.75 12.21 -25.18
N ALA A 368 -1.12 11.27 -25.90
CA ALA A 368 -1.66 10.69 -27.11
C ALA A 368 -1.53 9.16 -27.17
N PHE A 369 -1.79 8.45 -26.06
CA PHE A 369 -1.69 6.99 -26.05
C PHE A 369 -2.88 6.33 -26.81
N ALA A 370 -4.02 6.14 -26.17
CA ALA A 370 -5.13 5.40 -26.78
C ALA A 370 -6.07 6.28 -27.63
N SER A 371 -6.44 7.44 -27.12
CA SER A 371 -7.39 8.39 -27.76
C SER A 371 -6.73 9.66 -28.29
N GLY A 372 -5.41 9.67 -28.41
CA GLY A 372 -4.59 10.87 -28.58
C GLY A 372 -4.93 11.74 -29.80
N ALA A 373 -5.40 11.15 -30.91
CA ALA A 373 -5.84 11.94 -32.05
C ALA A 373 -7.07 12.80 -31.71
N THR A 374 -7.94 12.30 -30.83
CA THR A 374 -9.14 13.01 -30.37
C THR A 374 -8.77 14.19 -29.48
N TYR A 375 -7.90 13.99 -28.48
CA TYR A 375 -7.50 15.04 -27.55
C TYR A 375 -6.72 16.16 -28.24
N VAL A 376 -5.78 15.81 -29.11
CA VAL A 376 -5.07 16.80 -29.95
C VAL A 376 -6.03 17.61 -30.82
N ARG A 377 -7.08 16.96 -31.36
CA ARG A 377 -8.12 17.64 -32.14
C ARG A 377 -8.93 18.61 -31.29
N ILE A 378 -9.34 18.21 -30.08
CA ILE A 378 -10.08 19.07 -29.14
C ILE A 378 -9.30 20.37 -28.86
N VAL A 379 -7.99 20.27 -28.53
CA VAL A 379 -7.17 21.44 -28.31
C VAL A 379 -7.02 22.30 -29.56
N ARG A 380 -6.88 21.71 -30.76
CA ARG A 380 -6.81 22.46 -32.01
C ARG A 380 -8.11 23.19 -32.35
N GLU A 381 -9.24 22.56 -32.10
CA GLU A 381 -10.56 23.18 -32.29
C GLU A 381 -10.79 24.34 -31.30
N ALA A 382 -10.37 24.17 -30.04
CA ALA A 382 -10.41 25.24 -29.04
C ALA A 382 -9.45 26.38 -29.42
N LEU A 383 -8.24 26.05 -29.91
CA LEU A 383 -7.25 27.03 -30.34
C LEU A 383 -7.76 27.87 -31.54
N ALA A 384 -8.45 27.25 -32.50
CA ALA A 384 -9.00 27.95 -33.65
C ALA A 384 -10.08 29.00 -33.26
N ARG A 385 -10.68 28.82 -32.08
CA ARG A 385 -11.69 29.75 -31.53
C ARG A 385 -11.08 30.84 -30.60
N SER A 386 -9.78 30.71 -30.27
CA SER A 386 -9.09 31.59 -29.31
C SER A 386 -8.37 32.72 -30.03
N GLU A 387 -8.69 33.97 -29.70
CA GLU A 387 -7.98 35.12 -30.23
C GLU A 387 -6.55 35.23 -29.69
N GLY A 388 -5.59 35.63 -30.53
CA GLY A 388 -4.17 35.77 -30.13
C GLY A 388 -3.36 34.49 -30.06
N ALA A 389 -4.00 33.31 -30.12
CA ALA A 389 -3.34 32.02 -29.92
C ALA A 389 -2.77 31.35 -31.20
N ARG A 390 -2.85 32.02 -32.37
CA ARG A 390 -2.46 31.46 -33.69
C ARG A 390 -1.02 31.02 -33.80
N HIS A 391 -0.13 31.53 -32.95
CA HIS A 391 1.29 31.18 -32.92
C HIS A 391 1.57 29.89 -32.14
N ILE A 392 0.59 29.37 -31.39
CA ILE A 392 0.75 28.17 -30.58
C ILE A 392 0.56 26.90 -31.43
N SER A 393 1.52 26.00 -31.40
CA SER A 393 1.42 24.71 -32.06
C SER A 393 0.95 23.61 -31.09
N VAL A 394 0.11 22.67 -31.57
CA VAL A 394 -0.41 21.56 -30.76
C VAL A 394 0.14 20.23 -31.28
N ARG A 395 0.77 19.46 -30.41
CA ARG A 395 1.42 18.19 -30.72
C ARG A 395 0.97 17.08 -29.76
N GLY A 396 0.89 15.85 -30.26
CA GLY A 396 0.68 14.67 -29.41
C GLY A 396 1.99 14.18 -28.81
N TRP A 397 1.94 13.71 -27.56
CA TRP A 397 3.04 13.05 -26.88
C TRP A 397 2.59 11.65 -26.41
N PRO A 398 3.42 10.58 -26.56
CA PRO A 398 4.72 10.57 -27.24
C PRO A 398 4.59 10.75 -28.75
N PRO A 399 5.67 11.17 -29.43
CA PRO A 399 5.67 11.29 -30.89
C PRO A 399 5.35 9.95 -31.57
N LYS A 400 4.68 9.98 -32.72
CA LYS A 400 4.40 8.77 -33.51
C LYS A 400 5.69 7.98 -33.79
N GLY A 401 5.65 6.67 -33.54
CA GLY A 401 6.81 5.79 -33.72
C GLY A 401 7.76 5.69 -32.52
N HIS A 402 7.53 6.45 -31.44
CA HIS A 402 8.33 6.42 -30.23
C HIS A 402 7.47 6.14 -28.99
N PRO A 403 6.79 4.97 -28.90
CA PRO A 403 5.90 4.69 -27.77
C PRO A 403 6.73 4.56 -26.48
N ARG A 404 6.25 5.20 -25.41
CA ARG A 404 6.77 4.99 -24.06
C ARG A 404 6.29 3.66 -23.52
N LYS A 405 7.21 2.81 -23.04
CA LYS A 405 6.91 1.50 -22.44
C LYS A 405 7.09 1.58 -20.92
N GLY A 406 6.43 0.69 -20.21
CA GLY A 406 6.51 0.57 -18.75
C GLY A 406 5.35 1.23 -18.02
N ASP A 407 5.34 1.04 -16.69
CA ASP A 407 4.39 1.66 -15.79
C ASP A 407 4.67 3.16 -15.58
N ALA A 408 3.84 3.83 -14.80
CA ALA A 408 3.95 5.26 -14.51
C ALA A 408 5.31 5.63 -13.88
N VAL A 409 5.84 4.81 -12.97
CA VAL A 409 7.12 5.05 -12.30
C VAL A 409 8.27 4.96 -13.30
N THR A 410 8.28 3.92 -14.15
CA THR A 410 9.28 3.73 -15.19
C THR A 410 9.29 4.90 -16.19
N ARG A 411 8.10 5.38 -16.59
CA ARG A 411 7.98 6.53 -17.49
C ARG A 411 8.47 7.84 -16.87
N SER A 412 8.35 7.96 -15.56
CA SER A 412 8.74 9.15 -14.79
C SER A 412 10.21 9.15 -14.36
N ALA A 413 10.92 8.04 -14.48
CA ALA A 413 12.25 7.84 -13.90
C ALA A 413 13.26 8.96 -14.25
N ALA A 414 13.23 9.46 -15.49
CA ALA A 414 14.10 10.53 -15.94
C ALA A 414 13.81 11.87 -15.22
N MET A 415 12.53 12.21 -15.04
CA MET A 415 12.12 13.40 -14.31
C MET A 415 12.42 13.27 -12.80
N LEU A 416 12.17 12.10 -12.20
CA LEU A 416 12.48 11.84 -10.79
C LEU A 416 13.97 12.06 -10.50
N GLN A 417 14.84 11.48 -11.33
CA GLN A 417 16.29 11.71 -11.22
C GLN A 417 16.67 13.18 -11.46
N ALA A 418 15.97 13.86 -12.35
CA ALA A 418 16.23 15.27 -12.63
C ALA A 418 15.80 16.17 -11.47
N LEU A 419 14.70 15.88 -10.78
CA LEU A 419 14.29 16.58 -9.55
C LEU A 419 15.30 16.38 -8.42
N GLU A 420 15.75 15.14 -8.20
CA GLU A 420 16.77 14.81 -7.20
C GLU A 420 18.08 15.56 -7.44
N THR A 421 18.51 15.68 -8.68
CA THR A 421 19.80 16.27 -9.07
C THR A 421 19.73 17.75 -9.44
N GLY A 422 18.58 18.39 -9.32
CA GLY A 422 18.37 19.80 -9.63
C GLY A 422 18.42 20.14 -11.13
N ARG A 423 18.26 19.15 -12.01
CA ARG A 423 18.11 19.36 -13.46
C ARG A 423 16.66 19.68 -13.86
N CYS A 424 15.71 19.28 -13.04
CA CYS A 424 14.32 19.75 -13.04
C CYS A 424 14.06 20.45 -11.71
N VAL A 425 13.48 21.64 -11.71
CA VAL A 425 13.28 22.43 -10.50
C VAL A 425 11.92 23.12 -10.54
N ILE A 426 11.40 23.47 -9.36
CA ILE A 426 10.23 24.34 -9.25
C ILE A 426 10.70 25.79 -9.28
N ALA A 427 10.03 26.62 -10.10
CA ALA A 427 10.24 28.06 -10.12
C ALA A 427 8.94 28.75 -9.71
N GLY A 428 8.94 29.36 -8.54
CA GLY A 428 7.77 29.91 -7.87
C GLY A 428 7.18 28.95 -6.83
N ASN A 429 5.87 28.97 -6.69
CA ASN A 429 5.11 28.18 -5.74
C ASN A 429 4.00 27.40 -6.46
N LEU A 430 4.03 26.07 -6.38
CA LEU A 430 3.08 25.16 -7.03
C LEU A 430 2.45 24.22 -5.96
N PRO A 431 1.65 24.73 -5.04
CA PRO A 431 1.25 24.01 -3.82
C PRO A 431 0.47 22.73 -4.12
N ASP A 432 -0.38 22.71 -5.13
CA ASP A 432 -1.18 21.52 -5.49
C ASP A 432 -0.29 20.46 -6.13
N PHE A 433 0.58 20.83 -7.06
CA PHE A 433 1.61 19.97 -7.63
C PHE A 433 2.52 19.38 -6.55
N GLU A 434 3.05 20.20 -5.66
CA GLU A 434 3.99 19.78 -4.60
C GLU A 434 3.32 18.81 -3.63
N THR A 435 2.08 19.09 -3.23
CA THR A 435 1.29 18.20 -2.38
C THR A 435 1.07 16.83 -3.06
N ALA A 436 0.71 16.84 -4.34
CA ALA A 436 0.52 15.60 -5.10
C ALA A 436 1.84 14.86 -5.31
N ALA A 437 2.93 15.58 -5.60
CA ALA A 437 4.25 15.03 -5.84
C ALA A 437 4.80 14.27 -4.62
N VAL A 438 4.74 14.86 -3.44
CA VAL A 438 5.26 14.26 -2.21
C VAL A 438 4.42 13.06 -1.76
N ARG A 439 3.13 13.06 -2.07
CA ARG A 439 2.21 11.95 -1.74
C ARG A 439 2.26 10.79 -2.72
N TRP A 440 2.77 11.01 -3.93
CA TRP A 440 2.78 9.97 -4.96
C TRP A 440 3.78 8.85 -4.63
N GLN A 441 3.29 7.60 -4.62
CA GLN A 441 4.07 6.42 -4.26
C GLN A 441 4.05 5.37 -5.39
N ALA A 442 5.05 4.50 -5.39
CA ALA A 442 5.08 3.37 -6.31
C ALA A 442 3.85 2.46 -6.12
N GLY A 443 3.22 2.08 -7.22
CA GLY A 443 2.00 1.26 -7.24
C GLY A 443 0.70 2.04 -7.04
N GLN A 444 0.75 3.36 -6.83
CA GLN A 444 -0.43 4.22 -6.86
C GLN A 444 -0.69 4.75 -8.27
N HIS A 445 -1.93 5.21 -8.51
CA HIS A 445 -2.24 6.00 -9.69
C HIS A 445 -1.37 7.25 -9.69
N GLN A 446 -0.74 7.55 -10.83
CA GLN A 446 0.06 8.76 -10.99
C GLN A 446 -0.88 9.96 -10.96
N PRO A 447 -0.62 10.98 -10.11
CA PRO A 447 -1.39 12.22 -10.16
C PRO A 447 -1.29 12.90 -11.53
N ASP A 448 -2.40 13.41 -12.04
CA ASP A 448 -2.50 13.97 -13.40
C ASP A 448 -1.53 15.15 -13.61
N CYS A 449 -1.32 15.99 -12.59
CA CYS A 449 -0.30 17.07 -12.63
C CYS A 449 1.12 16.51 -12.79
N ILE A 450 1.43 15.35 -12.16
CA ILE A 450 2.75 14.71 -12.30
C ILE A 450 2.88 14.11 -13.69
N ALA A 451 1.83 13.48 -14.23
CA ALA A 451 1.83 12.97 -15.60
C ALA A 451 2.08 14.09 -16.62
N ALA A 452 1.40 15.22 -16.48
CA ALA A 452 1.64 16.41 -17.30
C ALA A 452 3.07 16.97 -17.14
N ALA A 453 3.62 16.99 -15.92
CA ALA A 453 4.98 17.41 -15.68
C ALA A 453 6.02 16.50 -16.35
N VAL A 454 5.79 15.18 -16.37
CA VAL A 454 6.63 14.20 -17.09
C VAL A 454 6.63 14.50 -18.58
N ILE A 455 5.46 14.79 -19.17
CA ILE A 455 5.37 15.18 -20.59
C ILE A 455 6.19 16.45 -20.86
N ALA A 456 6.00 17.49 -20.03
CA ALA A 456 6.73 18.76 -20.17
C ALA A 456 8.24 18.56 -20.05
N PHE A 457 8.69 17.78 -19.06
CA PHE A 457 10.10 17.45 -18.87
C PHE A 457 10.69 16.71 -20.09
N ASP A 458 10.02 15.66 -20.56
CA ASP A 458 10.48 14.86 -21.70
C ASP A 458 10.61 15.68 -23.00
N VAL A 459 9.70 16.63 -23.19
CA VAL A 459 9.71 17.52 -24.37
C VAL A 459 10.83 18.54 -24.31
N LEU A 460 11.20 19.00 -23.11
CA LEU A 460 12.20 20.05 -22.89
C LEU A 460 13.59 19.49 -22.61
N ALA A 461 13.68 18.29 -22.00
CA ALA A 461 14.98 17.72 -21.63
C ALA A 461 15.84 17.47 -22.87
N PRO A 462 17.10 17.90 -22.87
CA PRO A 462 18.02 17.61 -23.97
C PRO A 462 18.17 16.10 -24.13
N VAL A 463 17.95 15.58 -25.34
CA VAL A 463 18.17 14.16 -25.64
C VAL A 463 19.67 13.89 -25.45
N ALA A 464 20.02 13.00 -24.54
CA ALA A 464 21.39 12.56 -24.35
C ALA A 464 21.88 11.91 -25.66
N GLY A 465 22.76 12.60 -26.41
CA GLY A 465 23.31 12.17 -27.70
C GLY A 465 22.98 13.06 -28.91
N GLY A 466 22.05 14.01 -28.80
CA GLY A 466 21.83 15.02 -29.84
C GLY A 466 22.73 16.25 -29.61
N GLN A 467 23.68 16.51 -30.49
CA GLN A 467 24.40 17.78 -30.51
C GLN A 467 23.40 18.90 -30.82
N THR A 468 22.89 19.57 -29.80
CA THR A 468 22.30 20.88 -29.99
C THR A 468 23.43 21.87 -30.04
N THR A 469 23.79 22.34 -31.25
CA THR A 469 24.78 23.41 -31.42
C THR A 469 24.18 24.69 -30.83
N ILE A 470 24.48 24.96 -29.56
CA ILE A 470 24.21 26.25 -28.95
C ILE A 470 25.37 27.16 -29.33
N VAL A 471 25.18 28.01 -30.31
CA VAL A 471 26.11 29.07 -30.67
C VAL A 471 26.03 30.18 -29.63
N GLY A 472 26.95 30.19 -28.67
CA GLY A 472 27.14 31.27 -27.71
C GLY A 472 28.49 31.13 -26.99
N PRO A 473 29.18 32.21 -26.62
CA PRO A 473 30.50 32.15 -26.03
C PRO A 473 30.42 31.67 -24.58
N TRP A 474 30.87 30.45 -24.31
CA TRP A 474 30.92 29.86 -22.97
C TRP A 474 32.33 29.94 -22.40
N HIS A 475 32.53 30.71 -21.33
CA HIS A 475 33.68 30.49 -20.45
C HIS A 475 33.42 29.21 -19.65
N ARG A 476 34.23 28.17 -19.87
CA ARG A 476 34.30 26.99 -18.99
C ARG A 476 34.93 27.38 -17.66
N PRO A 477 34.30 27.12 -16.51
CA PRO A 477 35.06 26.99 -15.29
C PRO A 477 35.81 25.65 -15.34
N GLN A 478 37.14 25.70 -15.20
CA GLN A 478 37.94 24.51 -14.99
C GLN A 478 37.66 23.96 -13.58
N SER A 479 36.76 23.00 -13.47
CA SER A 479 36.67 22.16 -12.27
C SER A 479 37.53 20.93 -12.50
N GLN A 480 38.59 20.79 -11.70
CA GLN A 480 39.38 19.56 -11.64
C GLN A 480 38.46 18.39 -11.19
N PRO A 481 38.61 17.20 -11.76
CA PRO A 481 37.84 16.05 -11.33
C PRO A 481 38.19 15.69 -9.88
N PRO A 482 37.21 15.20 -9.07
CA PRO A 482 37.45 14.85 -7.67
C PRO A 482 38.56 13.78 -7.52
N GLU A 483 39.37 13.86 -6.47
CA GLU A 483 40.55 13.04 -6.22
C GLU A 483 40.34 11.51 -6.27
N TRP A 484 39.10 11.03 -6.02
CA TRP A 484 38.79 9.60 -6.13
C TRP A 484 38.75 9.09 -7.57
N MET A 485 38.55 9.96 -8.56
CA MET A 485 38.52 9.62 -9.97
C MET A 485 39.95 9.47 -10.53
N THR A 486 40.90 10.27 -10.03
CA THR A 486 42.31 10.20 -10.39
C THR A 486 43.02 8.97 -9.81
N ARG A 487 42.61 8.48 -8.62
CA ARG A 487 43.22 7.27 -8.02
C ARG A 487 42.87 5.98 -8.76
N ARG A 488 41.74 5.91 -9.47
CA ARG A 488 41.34 4.71 -10.23
C ARG A 488 42.05 4.56 -11.56
N ILE A 489 42.54 5.67 -12.15
CA ILE A 489 43.28 5.68 -13.42
C ILE A 489 44.73 5.28 -13.19
N LEU A 490 45.31 5.58 -12.02
CA LEU A 490 46.71 5.27 -11.72
C LEU A 490 46.97 3.83 -11.26
N ASN A 491 45.95 3.07 -10.88
CA ASN A 491 46.07 1.67 -10.45
C ASN A 491 45.67 0.63 -11.49
N GLY A 492 45.21 1.03 -12.68
CA GLY A 492 44.89 0.15 -13.79
C GLY A 492 45.93 0.32 -14.88
N ARG A 493 46.89 -0.59 -14.99
CA ARG A 493 47.85 -0.67 -16.10
C ARG A 493 47.10 -0.89 -17.41
N THR A 494 46.81 0.19 -18.15
CA THR A 494 46.64 0.16 -19.62
C THR A 494 47.05 1.51 -20.16
N SER A 495 48.13 1.50 -20.93
CA SER A 495 48.67 2.65 -21.67
C SER A 495 47.68 3.15 -22.73
N PRO A 496 47.63 4.46 -23.02
CA PRO A 496 46.68 5.04 -23.98
C PRO A 496 46.93 4.69 -25.46
N ASP A 497 47.99 3.98 -25.78
CA ASP A 497 48.44 3.80 -27.17
C ASP A 497 47.95 2.52 -27.87
N GLN A 498 46.98 1.77 -27.29
CA GLN A 498 46.46 0.55 -27.94
C GLN A 498 45.00 0.61 -28.41
N LEU A 499 44.45 1.80 -28.65
CA LEU A 499 43.08 1.96 -29.16
C LEU A 499 43.01 2.61 -30.56
N THR A 500 43.97 2.29 -31.44
CA THR A 500 43.81 2.55 -32.86
C THR A 500 44.21 1.29 -33.63
N THR A 501 43.23 0.68 -34.22
CA THR A 501 43.18 -0.28 -35.33
C THR A 501 42.35 -1.52 -35.00
N ALA A 502 41.11 -1.51 -35.44
CA ALA A 502 40.47 -2.63 -36.13
C ALA A 502 39.06 -2.22 -36.61
N ALA A 503 38.98 -1.98 -37.89
CA ALA A 503 37.72 -1.87 -38.66
C ALA A 503 37.19 -3.27 -39.02
N PRO A 504 36.02 -3.39 -39.63
CA PRO A 504 35.01 -4.40 -39.31
C PRO A 504 35.04 -5.61 -40.25
N HIS A 505 34.66 -6.78 -39.81
CA HIS A 505 34.23 -7.85 -40.71
C HIS A 505 33.10 -8.74 -40.16
N ARG A 506 31.98 -8.68 -40.91
CA ARG A 506 31.05 -9.74 -41.35
C ARG A 506 30.42 -10.69 -40.37
N SER A 507 29.09 -10.56 -40.37
CA SER A 507 28.06 -11.62 -40.49
C SER A 507 28.50 -13.08 -40.32
N TYR A 508 27.87 -13.82 -39.40
CA TYR A 508 27.40 -15.18 -39.70
C TYR A 508 26.12 -15.53 -38.93
N LEU A 509 25.25 -16.17 -39.65
CA LEU A 509 23.94 -16.72 -39.43
C LEU A 509 23.81 -17.68 -38.23
N SER A 510 22.65 -17.58 -37.59
CA SER A 510 21.76 -18.65 -37.10
C SER A 510 22.35 -19.99 -36.65
N ARG A 511 22.10 -20.33 -35.42
CA ARG A 511 21.62 -21.68 -35.04
C ARG A 511 20.82 -21.60 -33.73
N SER A 512 19.57 -21.97 -33.86
CA SER A 512 18.65 -22.27 -32.79
C SER A 512 19.14 -23.50 -32.01
N VAL A 513 19.32 -23.35 -30.69
CA VAL A 513 19.41 -24.50 -29.77
C VAL A 513 18.24 -24.42 -28.83
N LYS A 514 17.32 -25.39 -28.92
CA LYS A 514 16.27 -25.64 -27.96
C LYS A 514 16.91 -26.16 -26.67
N PRO A 515 16.53 -25.70 -25.49
CA PRO A 515 16.85 -26.42 -24.26
C PRO A 515 15.86 -27.58 -24.11
N SER A 516 16.43 -28.76 -23.93
CA SER A 516 15.74 -30.01 -23.60
C SER A 516 15.27 -30.00 -22.14
N GLY A 517 14.02 -30.43 -21.94
CA GLY A 517 13.50 -31.28 -20.89
C GLY A 517 13.79 -30.91 -19.44
N TYR A 518 12.86 -30.16 -18.82
CA TYR A 518 12.68 -30.15 -17.37
C TYR A 518 11.52 -31.09 -17.03
N ASP A 519 11.83 -32.22 -16.35
CA ASP A 519 10.86 -33.19 -15.84
C ASP A 519 10.57 -32.89 -14.35
N PRO A 520 9.31 -32.54 -13.96
CA PRO A 520 8.98 -32.15 -12.58
C PRO A 520 8.71 -33.31 -11.62
N LEU A 521 9.00 -34.57 -11.96
CA LEU A 521 8.59 -35.75 -11.16
C LEU A 521 9.71 -36.54 -10.48
N ALA A 522 10.94 -36.05 -10.41
CA ALA A 522 12.05 -36.74 -9.76
C ALA A 522 12.34 -36.24 -8.34
N TYR A 523 11.52 -36.62 -7.36
CA TYR A 523 11.91 -36.62 -5.95
C TYR A 523 11.91 -38.05 -5.42
N PRO A 524 13.01 -38.52 -4.79
CA PRO A 524 13.08 -39.87 -4.21
C PRO A 524 12.26 -39.95 -2.91
N ARG A 525 11.43 -40.96 -2.81
CA ARG A 525 10.71 -41.33 -1.58
C ARG A 525 11.68 -41.86 -0.53
N PRO A 526 11.59 -41.46 0.75
CA PRO A 526 12.35 -42.10 1.80
C PRO A 526 11.77 -43.50 2.10
N THR A 527 12.60 -44.51 2.05
CA THR A 527 12.31 -45.89 2.47
C THR A 527 12.21 -45.94 4.00
N LEU A 528 11.04 -46.27 4.51
CA LEU A 528 10.84 -46.69 5.88
C LEU A 528 11.37 -48.13 6.03
N ARG A 529 12.36 -48.36 6.91
CA ARG A 529 12.70 -49.67 7.43
C ARG A 529 11.82 -49.98 8.66
N PRO A 530 11.29 -51.18 8.79
CA PRO A 530 10.57 -51.59 10.00
C PRO A 530 11.57 -51.94 11.11
N VAL A 531 11.33 -51.43 12.32
CA VAL A 531 11.99 -51.93 13.53
C VAL A 531 11.03 -52.93 14.17
N LEU A 532 11.47 -54.17 14.23
CA LEU A 532 10.90 -55.26 15.01
C LEU A 532 11.40 -55.15 16.46
N THR A 533 10.51 -55.40 17.34
CA THR A 533 10.38 -55.77 18.76
C THR A 533 9.91 -54.68 19.67
#